data_2aa6a9f15aacf305a30a1c89a1db577f
#
_entry.id   2aa6a9f15aacf305a30a1c89a1db577f
#
_cell.length_a   1.000
_cell.length_b   1.000
_cell.length_c   1.000
_cell.angle_alpha   90.00
_cell.angle_beta   90.00
_cell.angle_gamma   90.00
#
_symmetry.space_group_name_H-M   'P 1'
#
loop_
_entity.id
_entity.type
_entity.pdbx_description
1 polymer ?
#
loop_
_entity_poly.entity_id
_entity_poly.type
_entity_poly.pdbx_seq_one_letter_code
_entity_poly.pdbx_strand_id
1 'polypeptide(L)'
;VYGKVYIAVKPYGENYATTNRKSQIKDSIADRTPLGIDPVIINPEYIYIVPSITTYYDKTSTTVSESQIQSDIRAATLAYSSNNLERFNNKLRYSKFIRSLDNITTGSILNNDVSISLEKRVVPNISKSERLLLNFNNKIRKGTLSSTEFTYQNFPAYLDDDSLGNVNIYRYNDAKVKTNIITNAGTVDYDTGQVEVNAFAPTAFADTQLKVSITPDRFDVIPVREQILIMDSENGGVTITGETT
;
A
#
# COMPACT_ATOMS: atom_id res chain seq x y z
N VAL A 1 24.47 -6.01 -12.09
CA VAL A 1 25.40 -7.14 -12.29
C VAL A 1 25.18 -7.63 -13.70
N TYR A 2 26.20 -7.60 -14.53
CA TYR A 2 26.11 -8.10 -15.91
C TYR A 2 25.77 -9.58 -15.91
N GLY A 3 24.84 -9.99 -16.79
CA GLY A 3 24.43 -11.37 -16.96
C GLY A 3 23.31 -11.85 -16.05
N LYS A 4 22.77 -11.03 -15.14
CA LYS A 4 21.57 -11.38 -14.34
C LYS A 4 20.31 -10.78 -14.93
N VAL A 5 19.27 -11.61 -15.09
CA VAL A 5 17.91 -11.17 -15.46
C VAL A 5 16.97 -11.50 -14.34
N TYR A 6 16.33 -10.48 -13.77
CA TYR A 6 15.36 -10.64 -12.69
C TYR A 6 13.97 -10.86 -13.28
N ILE A 7 13.32 -11.94 -12.84
CA ILE A 7 11.99 -12.34 -13.31
C ILE A 7 11.06 -12.38 -12.10
N ALA A 8 10.15 -11.42 -12.02
CA ALA A 8 9.13 -11.41 -10.97
C ALA A 8 8.01 -12.40 -11.31
N VAL A 9 7.66 -13.27 -10.35
CA VAL A 9 6.64 -14.31 -10.52
C VAL A 9 5.61 -14.24 -9.41
N LYS A 10 4.33 -14.14 -9.79
CA LYS A 10 3.19 -14.31 -8.89
C LYS A 10 2.56 -15.68 -9.13
N PRO A 11 2.56 -16.61 -8.14
CA PRO A 11 1.83 -17.86 -8.25
C PRO A 11 0.32 -17.64 -8.32
N TYR A 12 -0.39 -18.58 -8.90
CA TYR A 12 -1.85 -18.55 -8.89
C TYR A 12 -2.37 -18.85 -7.48
N GLY A 13 -3.26 -18.00 -6.97
CA GLY A 13 -3.86 -18.15 -5.63
C GLY A 13 -2.96 -17.75 -4.45
N GLU A 14 -1.71 -17.36 -4.69
CA GLU A 14 -0.75 -16.97 -3.67
C GLU A 14 -0.07 -15.64 -4.01
N ASN A 15 0.38 -14.90 -2.99
CA ASN A 15 1.09 -13.65 -3.21
C ASN A 15 2.59 -13.84 -3.46
N TYR A 16 3.19 -14.90 -2.90
CA TYR A 16 4.63 -15.14 -2.97
C TYR A 16 4.95 -16.57 -3.36
N ALA A 17 5.96 -16.75 -4.21
CA ALA A 17 6.52 -18.06 -4.51
C ALA A 17 7.48 -18.50 -3.41
N THR A 18 7.35 -19.75 -2.95
CA THR A 18 8.30 -20.36 -2.03
C THR A 18 9.68 -20.52 -2.69
N THR A 19 10.73 -20.65 -1.87
CA THR A 19 12.10 -20.87 -2.38
C THR A 19 12.19 -22.09 -3.29
N ASN A 20 11.53 -23.19 -2.92
CA ASN A 20 11.50 -24.42 -3.74
C ASN A 20 10.85 -24.16 -5.10
N ARG A 21 9.72 -23.46 -5.14
CA ARG A 21 9.02 -23.14 -6.38
C ARG A 21 9.84 -22.23 -7.30
N LYS A 22 10.58 -21.27 -6.71
CA LYS A 22 11.53 -20.44 -7.47
C LYS A 22 12.66 -21.26 -8.09
N SER A 23 13.23 -22.21 -7.35
CA SER A 23 14.23 -23.14 -7.92
C SER A 23 13.65 -23.95 -9.07
N GLN A 24 12.49 -24.57 -8.90
CA GLN A 24 11.83 -25.34 -9.97
C GLN A 24 11.58 -24.50 -11.24
N ILE A 25 11.15 -23.24 -11.09
CA ILE A 25 10.97 -22.34 -12.22
C ILE A 25 12.33 -22.03 -12.87
N LYS A 26 13.35 -21.73 -12.08
CA LYS A 26 14.71 -21.49 -12.59
C LYS A 26 15.22 -22.69 -13.38
N ASP A 27 15.09 -23.89 -12.84
CA ASP A 27 15.53 -25.14 -13.49
C ASP A 27 14.78 -25.39 -14.80
N SER A 28 13.47 -25.10 -14.84
CA SER A 28 12.65 -25.30 -16.05
C SER A 28 13.01 -24.38 -17.22
N ILE A 29 13.67 -23.24 -16.95
CA ILE A 29 14.11 -22.29 -17.98
C ILE A 29 15.62 -22.35 -18.25
N ALA A 30 16.38 -23.13 -17.47
CA ALA A 30 17.84 -23.19 -17.56
C ALA A 30 18.32 -23.58 -18.96
N ASP A 31 17.72 -24.62 -19.54
CA ASP A 31 18.08 -25.14 -20.89
C ASP A 31 17.73 -24.17 -22.04
N ARG A 32 16.88 -23.17 -21.76
CA ARG A 32 16.45 -22.16 -22.74
C ARG A 32 17.14 -20.81 -22.55
N THR A 33 17.99 -20.72 -21.53
CA THR A 33 18.69 -19.48 -21.19
C THR A 33 20.01 -19.40 -21.97
N PRO A 34 20.29 -18.30 -22.71
CA PRO A 34 21.55 -18.12 -23.41
C PRO A 34 22.75 -18.18 -22.46
N LEU A 35 23.88 -18.67 -22.98
CA LEU A 35 25.15 -18.68 -22.24
C LEU A 35 25.51 -17.28 -21.74
N GLY A 36 25.85 -17.17 -20.45
CA GLY A 36 26.21 -15.92 -19.80
C GLY A 36 25.04 -15.14 -19.17
N ILE A 37 23.81 -15.66 -19.26
CA ILE A 37 22.65 -15.09 -18.55
C ILE A 37 22.27 -16.00 -17.37
N ASP A 38 22.17 -15.41 -16.16
CA ASP A 38 21.68 -16.10 -14.95
C ASP A 38 20.30 -15.55 -14.59
N PRO A 39 19.21 -16.32 -14.79
CA PRO A 39 17.88 -15.89 -14.40
C PRO A 39 17.71 -15.95 -12.87
N VAL A 40 17.26 -14.87 -12.28
CA VAL A 40 16.96 -14.77 -10.85
C VAL A 40 15.45 -14.60 -10.68
N ILE A 41 14.81 -15.59 -10.07
CA ILE A 41 13.37 -15.55 -9.81
C ILE A 41 13.11 -14.80 -8.52
N ILE A 42 12.36 -13.72 -8.61
CA ILE A 42 12.01 -12.84 -7.47
C ILE A 42 10.50 -12.85 -7.23
N ASN A 43 10.09 -12.46 -6.03
CA ASN A 43 8.69 -12.16 -5.74
C ASN A 43 8.33 -10.77 -6.27
N PRO A 44 7.06 -10.53 -6.61
CA PRO A 44 6.60 -9.20 -6.93
C PRO A 44 6.66 -8.29 -5.70
N GLU A 45 6.76 -6.99 -5.93
CA GLU A 45 6.52 -5.97 -4.92
C GLU A 45 5.02 -5.62 -4.90
N TYR A 46 4.46 -5.47 -3.72
CA TYR A 46 3.07 -5.06 -3.56
C TYR A 46 2.97 -3.60 -3.14
N ILE A 47 2.04 -2.89 -3.76
CA ILE A 47 1.51 -1.61 -3.28
C ILE A 47 0.07 -1.87 -2.85
N TYR A 48 -0.20 -1.67 -1.57
CA TYR A 48 -1.52 -1.79 -1.01
C TYR A 48 -2.25 -0.46 -1.18
N ILE A 49 -3.40 -0.50 -1.80
CA ILE A 49 -4.30 0.64 -1.95
C ILE A 49 -5.28 0.57 -0.79
N VAL A 50 -5.24 1.56 0.08
CA VAL A 50 -6.10 1.65 1.27
C VAL A 50 -7.15 2.73 1.01
N PRO A 51 -8.37 2.34 0.58
CA PRO A 51 -9.43 3.30 0.33
C PRO A 51 -10.11 3.70 1.65
N SER A 52 -10.40 4.98 1.81
CA SER A 52 -11.35 5.50 2.80
C SER A 52 -12.60 5.93 2.05
N ILE A 53 -13.70 5.24 2.31
CA ILE A 53 -14.96 5.36 1.56
C ILE A 53 -16.04 5.89 2.49
N THR A 54 -16.68 6.99 2.09
CA THR A 54 -17.91 7.46 2.71
C THR A 54 -19.04 7.27 1.73
N THR A 55 -20.00 6.42 2.06
CA THR A 55 -21.17 6.11 1.23
C THR A 55 -22.39 6.82 1.80
N TYR A 56 -23.06 7.59 0.97
CA TYR A 56 -24.33 8.26 1.27
C TYR A 56 -25.49 7.47 0.67
N TYR A 57 -26.54 7.23 1.45
CA TYR A 57 -27.70 6.47 1.03
C TYR A 57 -29.00 7.13 1.48
N ASP A 58 -30.08 6.90 0.75
CA ASP A 58 -31.42 7.39 1.10
C ASP A 58 -32.10 6.49 2.15
N LYS A 59 -32.27 7.02 3.35
CA LYS A 59 -32.93 6.32 4.47
C LYS A 59 -34.40 6.02 4.19
N THR A 60 -35.04 6.81 3.34
CA THR A 60 -36.51 6.66 3.10
C THR A 60 -36.78 5.59 2.05
N SER A 61 -35.83 5.31 1.17
CA SER A 61 -36.00 4.39 0.05
C SER A 61 -35.42 2.99 0.30
N THR A 62 -34.73 2.78 1.42
CA THR A 62 -34.09 1.48 1.71
C THR A 62 -34.63 0.83 2.98
N THR A 63 -34.76 -0.51 2.93
CA THR A 63 -35.01 -1.36 4.08
C THR A 63 -33.75 -2.08 4.57
N VAL A 64 -32.64 -1.86 3.91
CA VAL A 64 -31.35 -2.53 4.19
C VAL A 64 -30.62 -1.82 5.32
N SER A 65 -30.01 -2.58 6.23
CA SER A 65 -29.24 -2.02 7.34
C SER A 65 -27.92 -1.39 6.89
N GLU A 66 -27.43 -0.38 7.61
CA GLU A 66 -26.13 0.24 7.36
C GLU A 66 -24.98 -0.78 7.37
N SER A 67 -25.04 -1.77 8.25
CA SER A 67 -24.04 -2.85 8.30
C SER A 67 -24.03 -3.72 7.05
N GLN A 68 -25.21 -3.94 6.43
CA GLN A 68 -25.27 -4.67 5.16
C GLN A 68 -24.68 -3.83 4.03
N ILE A 69 -25.02 -2.54 3.94
CA ILE A 69 -24.44 -1.63 2.95
C ILE A 69 -22.92 -1.60 3.10
N GLN A 70 -22.41 -1.50 4.34
CA GLN A 70 -20.97 -1.53 4.61
C GLN A 70 -20.31 -2.83 4.12
N SER A 71 -20.95 -3.97 4.36
CA SER A 71 -20.48 -5.28 3.91
C SER A 71 -20.42 -5.36 2.38
N ASP A 72 -21.45 -4.84 1.70
CA ASP A 72 -21.54 -4.86 0.24
C ASP A 72 -20.48 -3.94 -0.40
N ILE A 73 -20.20 -2.76 0.18
CA ILE A 73 -19.12 -1.86 -0.23
C ILE A 73 -17.76 -2.54 -0.08
N ARG A 74 -17.51 -3.22 1.05
CA ARG A 74 -16.27 -3.99 1.25
C ARG A 74 -16.14 -5.13 0.24
N ALA A 75 -17.21 -5.89 0.01
CA ALA A 75 -17.24 -6.97 -0.97
C ALA A 75 -16.97 -6.45 -2.39
N ALA A 76 -17.59 -5.34 -2.79
CA ALA A 76 -17.36 -4.72 -4.09
C ALA A 76 -15.90 -4.23 -4.25
N THR A 77 -15.31 -3.67 -3.17
CA THR A 77 -13.91 -3.24 -3.16
C THR A 77 -12.97 -4.43 -3.38
N LEU A 78 -13.17 -5.54 -2.68
CA LEU A 78 -12.39 -6.77 -2.86
C LEU A 78 -12.59 -7.39 -4.25
N ALA A 79 -13.83 -7.42 -4.75
CA ALA A 79 -14.12 -7.89 -6.09
C ALA A 79 -13.45 -7.02 -7.16
N TYR A 80 -13.41 -5.69 -6.98
CA TYR A 80 -12.68 -4.81 -7.87
C TYR A 80 -11.18 -5.11 -7.86
N SER A 81 -10.58 -5.33 -6.68
CA SER A 81 -9.17 -5.71 -6.52
C SER A 81 -8.84 -6.96 -7.32
N SER A 82 -9.52 -8.06 -7.03
CA SER A 82 -9.26 -9.37 -7.64
C SER A 82 -9.45 -9.38 -9.16
N ASN A 83 -10.47 -8.67 -9.65
CA ASN A 83 -10.81 -8.66 -11.08
C ASN A 83 -9.93 -7.69 -11.90
N ASN A 84 -9.51 -6.56 -11.32
CA ASN A 84 -8.90 -5.46 -12.07
C ASN A 84 -7.46 -5.15 -11.69
N LEU A 85 -6.97 -5.55 -10.51
CA LEU A 85 -5.66 -5.11 -10.02
C LEU A 85 -4.65 -6.25 -9.94
N GLU A 86 -4.81 -7.20 -9.15
CA GLU A 86 -3.89 -8.23 -8.65
C GLU A 86 -3.03 -8.99 -9.68
N ARG A 87 -2.65 -8.32 -10.76
CA ARG A 87 -1.80 -8.83 -11.86
C ARG A 87 -0.79 -7.78 -12.26
N PHE A 88 0.32 -8.21 -12.83
CA PHE A 88 1.31 -7.30 -13.41
C PHE A 88 0.68 -6.41 -14.48
N ASN A 89 1.15 -5.17 -14.56
CA ASN A 89 0.71 -4.13 -15.50
C ASN A 89 -0.74 -3.63 -15.33
N ASN A 90 -1.50 -4.13 -14.39
CA ASN A 90 -2.83 -3.63 -14.10
C ASN A 90 -2.73 -2.30 -13.33
N LYS A 91 -3.60 -1.37 -13.67
CA LYS A 91 -3.61 0.01 -13.15
C LYS A 91 -4.90 0.27 -12.40
N LEU A 92 -4.81 1.00 -11.28
CA LEU A 92 -6.00 1.56 -10.69
C LEU A 92 -6.48 2.73 -11.55
N ARG A 93 -7.73 2.66 -11.99
CA ARG A 93 -8.48 3.78 -12.59
C ARG A 93 -9.53 4.21 -11.59
N TYR A 94 -9.29 5.35 -10.96
CA TYR A 94 -10.14 5.86 -9.88
C TYR A 94 -11.62 5.94 -10.29
N SER A 95 -11.90 6.52 -11.48
CA SER A 95 -13.27 6.63 -12.00
C SER A 95 -13.96 5.28 -12.24
N LYS A 96 -13.20 4.23 -12.59
CA LYS A 96 -13.76 2.87 -12.73
C LYS A 96 -14.06 2.25 -11.39
N PHE A 97 -13.22 2.52 -10.39
CA PHE A 97 -13.44 2.06 -9.03
C PHE A 97 -14.70 2.70 -8.43
N ILE A 98 -14.84 4.03 -8.51
CA ILE A 98 -16.05 4.74 -8.07
C ILE A 98 -17.29 4.14 -8.75
N ARG A 99 -17.26 4.00 -10.07
CA ARG A 99 -18.39 3.39 -10.81
C ARG A 99 -18.73 1.98 -10.32
N SER A 100 -17.75 1.18 -9.87
CA SER A 100 -18.03 -0.15 -9.34
C SER A 100 -18.75 -0.09 -7.99
N LEU A 101 -18.54 0.94 -7.19
CA LEU A 101 -19.26 1.21 -5.95
C LEU A 101 -20.66 1.76 -6.23
N ASP A 102 -20.79 2.69 -7.18
CA ASP A 102 -22.08 3.28 -7.57
C ASP A 102 -23.04 2.24 -8.19
N ASN A 103 -22.51 1.17 -8.77
CA ASN A 103 -23.30 0.08 -9.33
C ASN A 103 -23.86 -0.89 -8.29
N ILE A 104 -23.57 -0.70 -7.00
CA ILE A 104 -24.15 -1.50 -5.93
C ILE A 104 -25.62 -1.10 -5.80
N THR A 105 -26.52 -2.05 -6.10
CA THR A 105 -27.97 -1.81 -6.08
C THR A 105 -28.59 -1.89 -4.69
N THR A 106 -27.84 -2.36 -3.71
CA THR A 106 -28.29 -2.50 -2.32
C THR A 106 -28.29 -1.14 -1.63
N GLY A 107 -29.37 -0.83 -0.94
CA GLY A 107 -29.40 0.30 0.00
C GLY A 107 -29.64 1.69 -0.60
N SER A 108 -30.07 1.80 -1.85
CA SER A 108 -30.37 3.11 -2.48
C SER A 108 -29.24 4.11 -2.33
N ILE A 109 -28.03 3.74 -2.78
CA ILE A 109 -26.83 4.57 -2.69
C ILE A 109 -26.99 5.82 -3.56
N LEU A 110 -26.74 6.97 -2.95
CA LEU A 110 -26.82 8.28 -3.60
C LEU A 110 -25.47 8.70 -4.17
N ASN A 111 -24.41 8.53 -3.38
CA ASN A 111 -23.06 8.96 -3.75
C ASN A 111 -22.01 8.21 -2.93
N ASN A 112 -20.80 8.10 -3.48
CA ASN A 112 -19.62 7.61 -2.78
C ASN A 112 -18.49 8.66 -2.85
N ASP A 113 -17.99 9.09 -1.69
CA ASP A 113 -16.78 9.90 -1.58
C ASP A 113 -15.62 8.99 -1.16
N VAL A 114 -14.56 8.98 -1.96
CA VAL A 114 -13.44 8.04 -1.78
C VAL A 114 -12.12 8.78 -1.81
N SER A 115 -11.34 8.64 -0.76
CA SER A 115 -9.94 8.97 -0.75
C SER A 115 -9.07 7.71 -0.78
N ILE A 116 -7.84 7.82 -1.27
CA ILE A 116 -6.94 6.68 -1.45
C ILE A 116 -5.59 7.00 -0.83
N SER A 117 -5.09 6.08 -0.01
CA SER A 117 -3.70 6.04 0.42
C SER A 117 -2.99 4.84 -0.22
N LEU A 118 -1.71 4.97 -0.47
CA LEU A 118 -0.85 3.87 -0.90
C LEU A 118 0.03 3.45 0.28
N GLU A 119 0.13 2.16 0.50
CA GLU A 119 0.87 1.59 1.62
C GLU A 119 1.90 0.57 1.11
N LYS A 120 3.11 0.67 1.63
CA LYS A 120 4.17 -0.35 1.54
C LYS A 120 4.31 -1.05 2.88
N ARG A 121 4.43 -2.38 2.84
CA ARG A 121 4.61 -3.22 4.02
C ARG A 121 5.97 -3.87 3.97
N VAL A 122 6.77 -3.63 4.99
CA VAL A 122 8.15 -4.09 5.06
C VAL A 122 8.47 -4.64 6.45
N VAL A 123 9.42 -5.56 6.49
CA VAL A 123 9.99 -6.08 7.75
C VAL A 123 11.45 -5.67 7.77
N PRO A 124 11.78 -4.45 8.24
CA PRO A 124 13.17 -4.02 8.39
C PRO A 124 13.90 -4.90 9.41
N ASN A 125 15.20 -5.01 9.26
CA ASN A 125 16.02 -5.75 10.21
C ASN A 125 16.14 -4.96 11.52
N ILE A 126 15.65 -5.56 12.62
CA ILE A 126 15.71 -4.93 13.96
C ILE A 126 17.10 -5.03 14.61
N SER A 127 18.02 -5.81 14.04
CA SER A 127 19.36 -6.05 14.62
C SER A 127 20.44 -5.18 14.01
N LYS A 128 20.11 -4.43 12.95
CA LYS A 128 21.06 -3.62 12.19
C LYS A 128 20.47 -2.29 11.81
N SER A 129 21.35 -1.31 11.76
CA SER A 129 21.04 -0.03 11.12
C SER A 129 21.22 -0.18 9.61
N GLU A 130 20.14 -0.11 8.87
CA GLU A 130 20.13 -0.28 7.41
C GLU A 130 19.39 0.88 6.75
N ARG A 131 19.68 1.08 5.46
CA ARG A 131 18.92 2.01 4.62
C ARG A 131 17.57 1.39 4.28
N LEU A 132 16.49 2.05 4.64
CA LEU A 132 15.14 1.69 4.21
C LEU A 132 14.80 2.49 2.94
N LEU A 133 14.55 1.80 1.84
CA LEU A 133 14.16 2.38 0.57
C LEU A 133 12.80 1.86 0.14
N LEU A 134 11.85 2.76 -0.05
CA LEU A 134 10.48 2.45 -0.46
C LEU A 134 10.16 3.21 -1.76
N ASN A 135 9.79 2.47 -2.80
CA ASN A 135 9.43 3.05 -4.09
C ASN A 135 7.93 2.88 -4.33
N PHE A 136 7.17 3.98 -4.20
CA PHE A 136 5.76 4.00 -4.57
C PHE A 136 5.56 4.18 -6.08
N ASN A 137 6.56 4.75 -6.77
CA ASN A 137 6.57 5.01 -8.21
C ASN A 137 5.36 5.81 -8.71
N ASN A 138 4.76 6.58 -7.84
CA ASN A 138 3.66 7.50 -8.11
C ASN A 138 3.93 8.80 -7.34
N LYS A 139 3.58 9.94 -7.92
CA LYS A 139 3.76 11.24 -7.27
C LYS A 139 3.08 11.25 -5.91
N ILE A 140 3.78 11.75 -4.91
CA ILE A 140 3.30 11.83 -3.51
C ILE A 140 2.82 13.24 -3.22
N ARG A 141 1.67 13.36 -2.57
CA ARG A 141 1.21 14.63 -1.99
C ARG A 141 2.08 14.98 -0.78
N LYS A 142 2.60 16.19 -0.75
CA LYS A 142 3.48 16.69 0.32
C LYS A 142 2.78 16.64 1.68
N GLY A 143 3.52 16.28 2.73
CA GLY A 143 3.02 16.24 4.10
C GLY A 143 2.08 15.05 4.38
N THR A 144 2.14 13.98 3.59
CA THR A 144 1.24 12.84 3.74
C THR A 144 1.93 11.53 4.09
N LEU A 145 3.25 11.54 4.21
CA LEU A 145 3.99 10.37 4.68
C LEU A 145 3.61 10.05 6.12
N SER A 146 3.28 8.83 6.38
CA SER A 146 3.00 8.33 7.73
C SER A 146 3.43 6.87 7.86
N SER A 147 3.62 6.41 9.08
CA SER A 147 3.88 5.00 9.34
C SER A 147 3.05 4.46 10.50
N THR A 148 2.96 3.13 10.61
CA THR A 148 2.56 2.49 11.85
C THR A 148 3.64 2.68 12.91
N GLU A 149 3.27 2.44 14.16
CA GLU A 149 4.17 2.54 15.29
C GLU A 149 5.32 1.53 15.20
N PHE A 150 6.50 1.99 15.54
CA PHE A 150 7.68 1.15 15.79
C PHE A 150 8.43 1.66 17.01
N THR A 151 9.26 0.81 17.61
CA THR A 151 10.09 1.22 18.75
C THR A 151 11.44 1.73 18.24
N TYR A 152 11.79 2.94 18.61
CA TYR A 152 13.07 3.58 18.30
C TYR A 152 13.66 4.21 19.57
N GLN A 153 14.89 3.85 19.91
CA GLN A 153 15.56 4.31 21.17
C GLN A 153 14.69 4.09 22.41
N ASN A 154 13.99 2.96 22.50
CA ASN A 154 13.06 2.58 23.56
C ASN A 154 11.77 3.45 23.67
N PHE A 155 11.42 4.20 22.64
CA PHE A 155 10.18 4.96 22.57
C PHE A 155 9.30 4.49 21.40
N PRO A 156 7.96 4.53 21.56
CA PRO A 156 7.05 4.48 20.43
C PRO A 156 7.36 5.63 19.47
N ALA A 157 7.58 5.32 18.22
CA ALA A 157 7.97 6.27 17.20
C ALA A 157 7.24 6.06 15.88
N TYR A 158 7.22 7.08 15.04
CA TYR A 158 6.53 7.13 13.77
C TYR A 158 7.39 7.86 12.73
N LEU A 159 7.14 7.62 11.45
CA LEU A 159 7.70 8.40 10.35
C LEU A 159 6.69 9.45 9.88
N ASP A 160 7.18 10.60 9.47
CA ASP A 160 6.46 11.60 8.68
C ASP A 160 7.40 12.38 7.78
N ASP A 161 6.86 13.29 6.97
CA ASP A 161 7.62 14.24 6.16
C ASP A 161 7.31 15.69 6.57
N ASP A 162 8.26 16.56 6.31
CA ASP A 162 8.17 17.99 6.61
C ASP A 162 7.55 18.84 5.47
N SER A 163 7.03 18.21 4.42
CA SER A 163 6.57 18.83 3.19
C SER A 163 7.66 19.52 2.34
N LEU A 164 8.92 19.48 2.79
CA LEU A 164 10.08 20.06 2.11
C LEU A 164 11.00 19.01 1.49
N GLY A 165 10.68 17.72 1.69
CA GLY A 165 11.43 16.59 1.15
C GLY A 165 12.25 15.83 2.20
N ASN A 166 12.14 16.16 3.48
CA ASN A 166 12.84 15.44 4.52
C ASN A 166 11.89 14.50 5.27
N VAL A 167 12.39 13.31 5.64
CA VAL A 167 11.71 12.37 6.55
C VAL A 167 12.17 12.62 7.97
N ASN A 168 11.25 12.63 8.91
CA ASN A 168 11.54 12.70 10.33
C ASN A 168 11.11 11.42 11.03
N ILE A 169 11.80 11.12 12.15
CA ILE A 169 11.36 10.15 13.15
C ILE A 169 10.85 10.95 14.34
N TYR A 170 9.58 10.78 14.68
CA TYR A 170 8.94 11.51 15.76
C TYR A 170 8.24 10.59 16.75
N ARG A 171 7.93 11.12 17.94
CA ARG A 171 7.11 10.48 18.97
C ARG A 171 6.09 11.47 19.53
N TYR A 172 5.12 10.95 20.23
CA TYR A 172 4.28 11.76 21.10
C TYR A 172 4.84 11.70 22.53
N ASN A 173 4.96 12.86 23.17
CA ASN A 173 5.29 12.92 24.60
C ASN A 173 4.05 12.63 25.47
N ASP A 174 4.21 12.61 26.80
CA ASP A 174 3.12 12.31 27.74
C ASP A 174 1.93 13.29 27.62
N ALA A 175 2.19 14.51 27.17
CA ALA A 175 1.16 15.51 26.87
C ALA A 175 0.53 15.37 25.48
N LYS A 176 0.81 14.25 24.76
CA LYS A 176 0.39 13.98 23.36
C LYS A 176 0.84 15.03 22.34
N VAL A 177 1.92 15.74 22.65
CA VAL A 177 2.55 16.69 21.73
C VAL A 177 3.59 15.95 20.89
N LYS A 178 3.53 16.14 19.57
CA LYS A 178 4.49 15.59 18.62
C LYS A 178 5.87 16.23 18.84
N THR A 179 6.90 15.38 18.94
CA THR A 179 8.28 15.81 19.14
C THR A 179 9.20 14.95 18.24
N ASN A 180 10.03 15.57 17.43
CA ASN A 180 10.98 14.84 16.60
C ASN A 180 12.09 14.23 17.48
N ILE A 181 12.35 12.94 17.25
CA ILE A 181 13.53 12.23 17.79
C ILE A 181 14.72 12.51 16.86
N ILE A 182 14.48 12.40 15.54
CA ILE A 182 15.46 12.72 14.51
C ILE A 182 14.76 13.58 13.45
N THR A 183 15.33 14.72 13.15
CA THR A 183 15.00 15.53 11.97
C THR A 183 15.92 15.14 10.82
N ASN A 184 15.39 15.15 9.61
CA ASN A 184 16.14 14.77 8.40
C ASN A 184 16.72 13.34 8.49
N ALA A 185 15.94 12.40 9.02
CA ALA A 185 16.31 10.97 9.05
C ALA A 185 16.42 10.36 7.64
N GLY A 186 15.89 11.04 6.64
CA GLY A 186 15.86 10.58 5.26
C GLY A 186 15.25 11.60 4.31
N THR A 187 14.88 11.16 3.12
CA THR A 187 14.33 12.02 2.06
C THR A 187 13.07 11.44 1.44
N VAL A 188 12.19 12.34 0.97
CA VAL A 188 11.03 12.02 0.12
C VAL A 188 11.21 12.75 -1.20
N ASP A 189 11.25 11.99 -2.29
CA ASP A 189 11.09 12.54 -3.64
C ASP A 189 9.62 12.46 -4.03
N TYR A 190 8.94 13.59 -3.99
CA TYR A 190 7.50 13.69 -4.26
C TYR A 190 7.14 13.44 -5.72
N ASP A 191 8.08 13.64 -6.65
CA ASP A 191 7.84 13.46 -8.08
C ASP A 191 7.99 12.01 -8.52
N THR A 192 9.00 11.31 -8.00
CA THR A 192 9.23 9.90 -8.31
C THR A 192 8.48 8.94 -7.38
N GLY A 193 8.08 9.41 -6.20
CA GLY A 193 7.45 8.57 -5.19
C GLY A 193 8.43 7.69 -4.42
N GLN A 194 9.69 8.14 -4.32
CA GLN A 194 10.72 7.44 -3.55
C GLN A 194 10.78 8.00 -2.12
N VAL A 195 10.78 7.12 -1.14
CA VAL A 195 11.01 7.43 0.28
C VAL A 195 12.23 6.68 0.74
N GLU A 196 13.19 7.39 1.31
CA GLU A 196 14.41 6.83 1.86
C GLU A 196 14.57 7.24 3.32
N VAL A 197 14.87 6.27 4.19
CA VAL A 197 15.27 6.53 5.57
C VAL A 197 16.68 5.98 5.77
N ASN A 198 17.59 6.86 6.15
CA ASN A 198 18.99 6.52 6.37
C ASN A 198 19.18 5.91 7.75
N ALA A 199 20.09 4.94 7.85
CA ALA A 199 20.47 4.34 9.12
C ALA A 199 19.25 3.97 10.02
N PHE A 200 18.19 3.43 9.39
CA PHE A 200 16.97 3.03 10.09
C PHE A 200 17.24 1.81 10.97
N ALA A 201 17.08 1.96 12.28
CA ALA A 201 17.42 0.95 13.27
C ALA A 201 16.29 0.79 14.31
N PRO A 202 15.09 0.34 13.92
CA PRO A 202 14.02 0.05 14.86
C PRO A 202 14.38 -1.18 15.72
N THR A 203 13.87 -1.22 16.94
CA THR A 203 14.08 -2.37 17.86
C THR A 203 12.87 -3.28 17.95
N ALA A 204 11.67 -2.80 17.59
CA ALA A 204 10.45 -3.59 17.49
C ALA A 204 9.42 -2.88 16.60
N PHE A 205 8.38 -3.60 16.21
CA PHE A 205 7.20 -3.09 15.52
C PHE A 205 5.95 -3.39 16.34
N ALA A 206 4.96 -2.53 16.30
CA ALA A 206 3.67 -2.77 16.96
C ALA A 206 2.87 -3.90 16.30
N ASP A 207 3.10 -4.12 15.01
CA ASP A 207 2.52 -5.20 14.20
C ASP A 207 3.63 -6.11 13.64
N THR A 208 3.27 -7.11 12.86
CA THR A 208 4.24 -8.02 12.19
C THR A 208 5.10 -7.33 11.14
N GLN A 209 4.66 -6.19 10.64
CA GLN A 209 5.30 -5.40 9.58
C GLN A 209 5.20 -3.92 9.87
N LEU A 210 6.21 -3.17 9.45
CA LEU A 210 6.11 -1.71 9.35
C LEU A 210 5.29 -1.36 8.10
N LYS A 211 4.19 -0.64 8.30
CA LYS A 211 3.39 -0.09 7.22
C LYS A 211 3.76 1.38 7.05
N VAL A 212 4.13 1.75 5.83
CA VAL A 212 4.44 3.15 5.47
C VAL A 212 3.45 3.57 4.42
N SER A 213 2.71 4.63 4.69
CA SER A 213 1.59 5.11 3.89
C SER A 213 1.86 6.52 3.36
N ILE A 214 1.36 6.77 2.15
CA ILE A 214 1.37 8.09 1.51
C ILE A 214 0.02 8.34 0.81
N THR A 215 -0.32 9.60 0.60
CA THR A 215 -1.42 9.95 -0.31
C THR A 215 -0.83 10.28 -1.69
N PRO A 216 -1.26 9.61 -2.77
CA PRO A 216 -0.80 9.96 -4.10
C PRO A 216 -1.37 11.32 -4.53
N ASP A 217 -0.62 12.04 -5.36
CA ASP A 217 -1.07 13.33 -5.94
C ASP A 217 -2.31 13.15 -6.82
N ARG A 218 -2.40 12.00 -7.50
CA ARG A 218 -3.55 11.57 -8.30
C ARG A 218 -4.00 10.19 -7.87
N PHE A 219 -5.31 9.96 -7.84
CA PHE A 219 -5.86 8.67 -7.45
C PHE A 219 -5.82 7.59 -8.54
N ASP A 220 -5.43 7.93 -9.76
CA ASP A 220 -5.02 6.93 -10.74
C ASP A 220 -3.62 6.43 -10.40
N VAL A 221 -3.47 5.13 -10.11
CA VAL A 221 -2.19 4.53 -9.68
C VAL A 221 -1.67 3.59 -10.76
N ILE A 222 -0.41 3.81 -11.14
CA ILE A 222 0.26 3.05 -12.21
C ILE A 222 1.46 2.32 -11.60
N PRO A 223 1.43 0.98 -11.54
CA PRO A 223 2.56 0.21 -11.04
C PRO A 223 3.69 0.14 -12.08
N VAL A 224 4.92 -0.02 -11.63
CA VAL A 224 6.03 -0.41 -12.51
C VAL A 224 6.05 -1.94 -12.72
N ARG A 225 6.98 -2.43 -13.57
CA ARG A 225 6.98 -3.82 -14.07
C ARG A 225 6.87 -4.91 -13.01
N GLU A 226 7.62 -4.78 -11.91
CA GLU A 226 7.66 -5.77 -10.82
C GLU A 226 6.59 -5.56 -9.74
N GLN A 227 5.79 -4.51 -9.85
CA GLN A 227 4.79 -4.15 -8.86
C GLN A 227 3.40 -4.67 -9.21
N ILE A 228 2.68 -5.06 -8.18
CA ILE A 228 1.27 -5.46 -8.24
C ILE A 228 0.49 -4.61 -7.25
N LEU A 229 -0.68 -4.13 -7.68
CA LEU A 229 -1.62 -3.39 -6.84
C LEU A 229 -2.60 -4.35 -6.19
N ILE A 230 -2.89 -4.15 -4.89
CA ILE A 230 -3.93 -4.87 -4.16
C ILE A 230 -4.73 -3.84 -3.35
N MET A 231 -6.06 -3.94 -3.33
CA MET A 231 -6.86 -3.15 -2.39
C MET A 231 -6.95 -3.83 -1.03
N ASP A 232 -6.73 -3.05 0.00
CA ASP A 232 -6.94 -3.45 1.39
C ASP A 232 -8.19 -2.76 1.93
N SER A 233 -9.29 -3.50 1.97
CA SER A 233 -10.56 -3.01 2.49
C SER A 233 -10.68 -3.11 4.01
N GLU A 234 -9.77 -3.84 4.68
CA GLU A 234 -9.81 -4.04 6.13
C GLU A 234 -9.16 -2.87 6.87
N ASN A 235 -8.02 -2.37 6.37
CA ASN A 235 -7.35 -1.19 6.92
C ASN A 235 -7.93 0.12 6.37
N GLY A 236 -8.75 0.06 5.31
CA GLY A 236 -9.56 1.18 4.80
C GLY A 236 -10.81 1.41 5.64
N GLY A 237 -11.16 2.66 5.88
CA GLY A 237 -12.40 3.04 6.53
C GLY A 237 -13.59 2.96 5.56
N VAL A 238 -14.67 2.29 5.94
CA VAL A 238 -15.96 2.42 5.24
C VAL A 238 -16.96 3.03 6.21
N THR A 239 -17.37 4.26 5.93
CA THR A 239 -18.36 5.01 6.69
C THR A 239 -19.67 5.07 5.91
N ILE A 240 -20.78 4.81 6.57
CA ILE A 240 -22.11 4.89 5.97
C ILE A 240 -22.84 6.08 6.58
N THR A 241 -23.35 6.94 5.71
CA THR A 241 -24.08 8.15 6.12
C THR A 241 -25.44 8.16 5.42
N GLY A 242 -26.50 8.07 6.22
CA GLY A 242 -27.85 8.12 5.69
C GLY A 242 -28.35 9.55 5.59
N GLU A 243 -28.94 9.88 4.45
CA GLU A 243 -29.60 11.15 4.17
C GLU A 243 -31.13 10.95 4.06
N THR A 244 -31.89 11.99 4.36
CA THR A 244 -33.33 12.06 4.05
C THR A 244 -33.49 13.00 2.87
N THR A 245 -33.81 12.46 1.72
CA THR A 245 -34.16 13.23 0.52
C THR A 245 -35.63 13.61 0.53
#